data_9570fde3626e5fb5d6b950f6821413fe
#
_entry.id   9570fde3626e5fb5d6b950f6821413fe
#
_cell.length_a   1.000
_cell.length_b   1.000
_cell.length_c   1.000
_cell.angle_alpha   90.00
_cell.angle_beta   90.00
_cell.angle_gamma   90.00
#
_symmetry.space_group_name_H-M   'P 1'
#
loop_
_entity.id
_entity.type
_entity.pdbx_description
1 polymer ?
#
loop_
_entity_poly.entity_id
_entity_poly.type
_entity_poly.pdbx_seq_one_letter_code
_entity_poly.pdbx_strand_id
1 'polypeptide(L)'
;MSKLVNGIGTNEGKYLAVKDGKPTKEYRAWKDMLFRCTEKCWIKNPSYTGTTCSENFKNYSFFYEWCNKQVGFGFIDEKGRKWALDKDLLIKGNRVYSEDTCVFVAKRVNLLLTKSD
;
A
#
# COMPACT_ATOMS: atom_id res chain seq x y z
N MET A 1 -21.69 1.07 13.76
CA MET A 1 -20.73 0.16 13.12
C MET A 1 -19.94 0.87 12.04
N SER A 2 -18.63 0.75 12.10
CA SER A 2 -17.80 1.34 11.06
C SER A 2 -17.83 0.46 9.81
N LYS A 3 -17.89 1.12 8.66
CA LYS A 3 -17.83 0.41 7.38
C LYS A 3 -16.40 -0.01 7.09
N LEU A 4 -16.24 -1.14 6.44
CA LEU A 4 -14.93 -1.58 5.97
C LEU A 4 -14.47 -0.67 4.82
N VAL A 5 -13.20 -0.29 4.84
CA VAL A 5 -12.60 0.49 3.74
C VAL A 5 -12.30 -0.47 2.59
N ASN A 6 -12.83 -0.17 1.41
CA ASN A 6 -12.75 -1.04 0.23
C ASN A 6 -13.22 -2.47 0.52
N GLY A 7 -14.15 -2.62 1.48
CA GLY A 7 -14.69 -3.92 1.85
C GLY A 7 -13.75 -4.81 2.63
N ILE A 8 -12.56 -4.32 3.02
CA ILE A 8 -11.51 -5.15 3.61
C ILE A 8 -10.97 -4.58 4.90
N GLY A 9 -10.64 -3.29 4.93
CA GLY A 9 -9.87 -2.69 6.00
C GLY A 9 -10.70 -2.08 7.11
N THR A 10 -10.16 -2.09 8.33
CA THR A 10 -10.78 -1.46 9.50
C THR A 10 -9.96 -0.27 9.95
N ASN A 11 -10.64 0.81 10.32
CA ASN A 11 -10.03 1.99 10.90
C ASN A 11 -10.70 2.25 12.26
N GLU A 12 -9.94 2.05 13.34
CA GLU A 12 -10.44 2.19 14.70
C GLU A 12 -10.41 3.64 15.21
N GLY A 13 -9.87 4.55 14.39
CA GLY A 13 -9.81 5.95 14.78
C GLY A 13 -8.62 6.35 15.64
N LYS A 14 -7.66 5.45 15.85
CA LYS A 14 -6.47 5.75 16.66
C LYS A 14 -5.59 6.82 15.99
N TYR A 15 -5.48 6.80 14.69
CA TYR A 15 -4.68 7.77 13.93
C TYR A 15 -5.57 8.49 12.92
N LEU A 16 -5.21 9.74 12.60
CA LEU A 16 -5.97 10.53 11.64
C LEU A 16 -5.90 9.92 10.25
N ALA A 17 -7.06 9.80 9.62
CA ALA A 17 -7.16 9.42 8.21
C ALA A 17 -7.15 10.67 7.33
N VAL A 18 -7.68 11.77 7.83
CA VAL A 18 -7.80 13.04 7.08
C VAL A 18 -7.25 14.15 7.94
N LYS A 19 -6.46 15.04 7.33
CA LYS A 19 -5.92 16.22 7.97
C LYS A 19 -6.05 17.39 6.99
N ASP A 20 -6.62 18.50 7.48
CA ASP A 20 -6.82 19.71 6.68
C ASP A 20 -7.59 19.42 5.38
N GLY A 21 -8.61 18.56 5.47
CA GLY A 21 -9.47 18.22 4.33
C GLY A 21 -8.88 17.24 3.33
N LYS A 22 -7.68 16.70 3.59
CA LYS A 22 -7.01 15.78 2.67
C LYS A 22 -6.62 14.49 3.39
N PRO A 23 -6.62 13.35 2.68
CA PRO A 23 -6.13 12.11 3.29
C PRO A 23 -4.66 12.27 3.70
N THR A 24 -4.31 11.69 4.85
CA THR A 24 -2.91 11.62 5.25
C THR A 24 -2.17 10.70 4.29
N LYS A 25 -0.83 10.83 4.23
CA LYS A 25 -0.03 9.97 3.37
C LYS A 25 -0.16 8.50 3.76
N GLU A 26 -0.28 8.22 5.06
CA GLU A 26 -0.49 6.86 5.56
C GLU A 26 -1.83 6.30 5.09
N TYR A 27 -2.90 7.09 5.23
CA TYR A 27 -4.23 6.63 4.86
C TYR A 27 -4.34 6.41 3.35
N ARG A 28 -3.75 7.31 2.57
CA ARG A 28 -3.75 7.18 1.11
C ARG A 28 -3.03 5.90 0.67
N ALA A 29 -1.85 5.64 1.23
CA ALA A 29 -1.10 4.43 0.90
C ALA A 29 -1.89 3.18 1.28
N TRP A 30 -2.52 3.21 2.45
CA TRP A 30 -3.33 2.10 2.93
C TRP A 30 -4.55 1.84 2.06
N LYS A 31 -5.31 2.89 1.73
CA LYS A 31 -6.49 2.77 0.86
C LYS A 31 -6.11 2.23 -0.51
N ASP A 32 -5.02 2.73 -1.09
CA ASP A 32 -4.58 2.28 -2.41
C ASP A 32 -4.17 0.82 -2.38
N MET A 33 -3.48 0.39 -1.32
CA MET A 33 -3.09 -1.00 -1.14
C MET A 33 -4.34 -1.90 -1.03
N LEU A 34 -5.32 -1.49 -0.21
CA LEU A 34 -6.56 -2.25 -0.08
C LEU A 34 -7.32 -2.33 -1.40
N PHE A 35 -7.34 -1.25 -2.16
CA PHE A 35 -8.03 -1.25 -3.45
C PHE A 35 -7.44 -2.30 -4.39
N ARG A 36 -6.11 -2.47 -4.39
CA ARG A 36 -5.44 -3.47 -5.22
C ARG A 36 -5.81 -4.90 -4.85
N CYS A 37 -6.42 -5.08 -3.68
CA CYS A 37 -6.90 -6.39 -3.23
C CYS A 37 -8.36 -6.65 -3.59
N THR A 38 -8.96 -5.83 -4.47
CA THR A 38 -10.37 -5.96 -4.84
C THR A 38 -10.52 -6.38 -6.29
N GLU A 39 -11.63 -7.09 -6.57
CA GLU A 39 -11.97 -7.48 -7.94
C GLU A 39 -12.18 -6.25 -8.83
N LYS A 40 -12.68 -5.16 -8.26
CA LYS A 40 -12.90 -3.92 -8.99
C LYS A 40 -11.59 -3.41 -9.59
N CYS A 41 -10.50 -3.51 -8.84
CA CYS A 41 -9.16 -3.16 -9.33
C CYS A 41 -8.72 -4.15 -10.41
N TRP A 42 -8.95 -5.42 -10.19
CA TRP A 42 -8.46 -6.49 -11.08
C TRP A 42 -9.09 -6.41 -12.47
N ILE A 43 -10.33 -5.96 -12.55
CA ILE A 43 -11.01 -5.77 -13.85
C ILE A 43 -10.28 -4.74 -14.69
N LYS A 44 -9.84 -3.65 -14.07
CA LYS A 44 -9.13 -2.56 -14.75
C LYS A 44 -7.64 -2.83 -14.89
N ASN A 45 -7.07 -3.59 -13.97
CA ASN A 45 -5.64 -3.86 -13.89
C ASN A 45 -5.41 -5.34 -13.63
N PRO A 46 -5.51 -6.18 -14.68
CA PRO A 46 -5.45 -7.63 -14.49
C PRO A 46 -4.17 -8.15 -13.84
N SER A 47 -3.08 -7.36 -13.87
CA SER A 47 -1.82 -7.75 -13.23
C SER A 47 -1.95 -7.90 -11.72
N TYR A 48 -2.99 -7.31 -11.11
CA TYR A 48 -3.21 -7.41 -9.67
C TYR A 48 -4.14 -8.55 -9.29
N THR A 49 -4.65 -9.32 -10.25
CA THR A 49 -5.59 -10.41 -9.98
C THR A 49 -5.03 -11.35 -8.92
N GLY A 50 -5.83 -11.62 -7.88
CA GLY A 50 -5.43 -12.48 -6.79
C GLY A 50 -4.61 -11.82 -5.69
N THR A 51 -4.38 -10.50 -5.80
CA THR A 51 -3.63 -9.77 -4.76
C THR A 51 -4.42 -9.71 -3.46
N THR A 52 -3.74 -9.97 -2.34
CA THR A 52 -4.33 -9.91 -1.02
C THR A 52 -3.39 -9.16 -0.07
N CYS A 53 -3.79 -9.02 1.19
CA CYS A 53 -2.93 -8.43 2.21
C CYS A 53 -3.03 -9.24 3.49
N SER A 54 -2.01 -9.10 4.36
CA SER A 54 -1.99 -9.79 5.65
C SER A 54 -3.13 -9.28 6.54
N GLU A 55 -3.49 -10.08 7.53
CA GLU A 55 -4.50 -9.67 8.52
C GLU A 55 -4.09 -8.37 9.21
N ASN A 56 -2.80 -8.22 9.54
CA ASN A 56 -2.32 -7.00 10.20
C ASN A 56 -2.48 -5.78 9.31
N PHE A 57 -2.25 -5.90 8.01
CA PHE A 57 -2.39 -4.77 7.09
C PHE A 57 -3.85 -4.37 6.84
N LYS A 58 -4.81 -5.20 7.25
CA LYS A 58 -6.21 -4.82 7.18
C LYS A 58 -6.57 -3.78 8.25
N ASN A 59 -5.72 -3.61 9.27
CA ASN A 59 -5.92 -2.65 10.34
C ASN A 59 -5.12 -1.39 10.07
N TYR A 60 -5.79 -0.24 9.98
CA TYR A 60 -5.13 1.02 9.67
C TYR A 60 -4.10 1.41 10.72
N SER A 61 -4.40 1.20 11.99
CA SER A 61 -3.46 1.55 13.07
C SER A 61 -2.15 0.80 12.94
N PHE A 62 -2.22 -0.49 12.62
CA PHE A 62 -1.02 -1.30 12.40
C PHE A 62 -0.25 -0.78 11.20
N PHE A 63 -0.94 -0.54 10.08
CA PHE A 63 -0.29 -0.07 8.86
C PHE A 63 0.37 1.29 9.06
N TYR A 64 -0.33 2.19 9.77
CA TYR A 64 0.21 3.52 10.09
C TYR A 64 1.54 3.40 10.83
N GLU A 65 1.57 2.59 11.89
CA GLU A 65 2.78 2.40 12.70
C GLU A 65 3.89 1.73 11.89
N TRP A 66 3.52 0.75 11.08
CA TRP A 66 4.49 0.06 10.23
C TRP A 66 5.13 1.02 9.23
N CYS A 67 4.31 1.83 8.54
CA CYS A 67 4.80 2.79 7.55
C CYS A 67 5.85 3.74 8.15
N ASN A 68 5.57 4.24 9.35
CA ASN A 68 6.45 5.23 9.95
C ASN A 68 7.76 4.65 10.50
N LYS A 69 7.89 3.33 10.47
CA LYS A 69 9.14 2.64 10.82
C LYS A 69 9.95 2.26 9.58
N GLN A 70 9.39 2.45 8.38
CA GLN A 70 10.04 2.00 7.15
C GLN A 70 10.92 3.08 6.55
N VAL A 71 12.06 2.65 6.02
CA VAL A 71 12.92 3.54 5.22
C VAL A 71 12.17 3.83 3.92
N GLY A 72 12.15 5.08 3.52
CA GLY A 72 11.58 5.49 2.25
C GLY A 72 10.13 5.95 2.30
N PHE A 73 9.42 5.70 3.40
CA PHE A 73 8.05 6.18 3.49
C PHE A 73 8.02 7.72 3.47
N GLY A 74 7.30 8.27 2.50
CA GLY A 74 7.23 9.71 2.31
C GLY A 74 8.40 10.31 1.54
N PHE A 75 9.37 9.50 1.13
CA PHE A 75 10.49 9.99 0.31
C PHE A 75 9.99 10.36 -1.08
N ILE A 76 10.70 11.28 -1.72
CA ILE A 76 10.36 11.79 -3.04
C ILE A 76 11.57 11.58 -3.94
N ASP A 77 11.35 11.07 -5.16
CA ASP A 77 12.42 10.85 -6.12
C ASP A 77 12.83 12.17 -6.79
N GLU A 78 13.82 12.11 -7.69
CA GLU A 78 14.35 13.29 -8.36
C GLU A 78 13.31 13.99 -9.25
N LYS A 79 12.22 13.32 -9.59
CA LYS A 79 11.14 13.91 -10.39
C LYS A 79 9.96 14.38 -9.55
N GLY A 80 10.12 14.39 -8.22
CA GLY A 80 9.06 14.82 -7.31
C GLY A 80 7.98 13.77 -7.05
N ARG A 81 8.20 12.52 -7.42
CA ARG A 81 7.23 11.45 -7.21
C ARG A 81 7.52 10.73 -5.90
N LYS A 82 6.47 10.43 -5.15
CA LYS A 82 6.61 9.68 -3.89
C LYS A 82 7.05 8.26 -4.16
N TRP A 83 7.88 7.72 -3.24
CA TRP A 83 8.22 6.31 -3.27
C TRP A 83 6.96 5.48 -3.06
N ALA A 84 6.88 4.35 -3.76
CA ALA A 84 5.69 3.51 -3.78
C ALA A 84 5.88 2.26 -2.95
N LEU A 85 4.77 1.79 -2.36
CA LEU A 85 4.74 0.51 -1.66
C LEU A 85 4.86 -0.62 -2.67
N ASP A 86 5.81 -1.53 -2.45
CA ASP A 86 6.04 -2.67 -3.32
C ASP A 86 6.02 -3.96 -2.51
N LYS A 87 5.41 -5.01 -3.07
CA LYS A 87 5.23 -6.29 -2.38
C LYS A 87 6.08 -7.42 -2.96
N ASP A 88 6.68 -7.23 -4.14
CA ASP A 88 7.38 -8.32 -4.80
C ASP A 88 8.86 -8.05 -5.09
N LEU A 89 9.39 -6.96 -4.57
CA LEU A 89 10.83 -6.66 -4.68
C LEU A 89 11.66 -7.72 -3.95
N LEU A 90 11.25 -8.06 -2.73
CA LEU A 90 11.98 -9.03 -1.91
C LEU A 90 11.67 -10.47 -2.32
N ILE A 91 10.45 -10.72 -2.75
CA ILE A 91 10.00 -12.06 -3.18
C ILE A 91 9.29 -11.90 -4.51
N LYS A 92 9.97 -12.22 -5.59
CA LYS A 92 9.43 -12.07 -6.93
C LYS A 92 8.15 -12.88 -7.11
N GLY A 93 7.14 -12.24 -7.67
CA GLY A 93 5.85 -12.89 -7.91
C GLY A 93 4.93 -12.96 -6.71
N ASN A 94 5.36 -12.42 -5.58
CA ASN A 94 4.52 -12.38 -4.39
C ASN A 94 3.28 -11.52 -4.61
N ARG A 95 2.11 -12.04 -4.22
CA ARG A 95 0.84 -11.33 -4.38
C ARG A 95 0.22 -10.89 -3.05
N VAL A 96 0.99 -10.94 -1.97
CA VAL A 96 0.49 -10.58 -0.64
C VAL A 96 1.21 -9.34 -0.12
N TYR A 97 0.46 -8.28 0.14
CA TYR A 97 1.00 -7.13 0.85
C TYR A 97 1.10 -7.48 2.34
N SER A 98 2.29 -7.47 2.88
CA SER A 98 2.50 -7.81 4.29
C SER A 98 3.67 -7.03 4.87
N GLU A 99 3.70 -6.99 6.20
CA GLU A 99 4.78 -6.35 6.95
C GLU A 99 6.13 -7.04 6.74
N ASP A 100 6.11 -8.30 6.30
CA ASP A 100 7.34 -9.08 6.12
C ASP A 100 7.94 -8.96 4.73
N THR A 101 7.16 -8.53 3.75
CA THR A 101 7.60 -8.56 2.35
C THR A 101 7.55 -7.20 1.67
N CYS A 102 6.83 -6.23 2.24
CA CYS A 102 6.68 -4.93 1.60
C CYS A 102 7.79 -3.96 1.95
N VAL A 103 8.14 -3.14 0.97
CA VAL A 103 9.12 -2.05 1.13
C VAL A 103 8.62 -0.85 0.34
N PHE A 104 9.12 0.34 0.68
CA PHE A 104 8.90 1.53 -0.13
C PHE A 104 10.11 1.74 -1.04
N VAL A 105 9.85 1.93 -2.33
CA VAL A 105 10.93 2.10 -3.32
C VAL A 105 10.60 3.26 -4.24
N ALA A 106 11.65 3.86 -4.79
CA ALA A 106 11.48 4.89 -5.81
C ALA A 106 10.74 4.29 -7.00
N LYS A 107 9.82 5.07 -7.55
CA LYS A 107 8.98 4.59 -8.64
C LYS A 107 9.80 4.10 -9.83
N ARG A 108 10.94 4.74 -10.10
CA ARG A 108 11.86 4.33 -11.15
C ARG A 108 12.37 2.92 -10.94
N VAL A 109 12.75 2.57 -9.70
CA VAL A 109 13.24 1.23 -9.36
C VAL A 109 12.14 0.20 -9.59
N ASN A 110 10.92 0.50 -9.15
CA ASN A 110 9.78 -0.39 -9.33
C ASN A 110 9.51 -0.67 -10.82
N LEU A 111 9.55 0.38 -11.65
CA LEU A 111 9.33 0.24 -13.09
C LEU A 111 10.41 -0.62 -13.75
N LEU A 112 11.67 -0.44 -13.34
CA LEU A 112 12.77 -1.26 -13.88
C LEU A 112 12.59 -2.73 -13.55
N LEU A 113 12.17 -3.02 -12.31
CA LEU A 113 11.97 -4.40 -11.89
C LEU A 113 10.82 -5.06 -12.63
N THR A 114 9.75 -4.32 -12.96
CA THR A 114 8.62 -4.87 -13.69
C THR A 114 8.93 -5.11 -15.17
N LYS A 115 9.93 -4.42 -15.71
CA LYS A 115 10.33 -4.57 -17.11
C LYS A 115 11.42 -5.60 -17.34
N SER A 116 12.01 -6.11 -16.30
CA SER A 116 13.21 -6.95 -16.38
C SER A 116 12.92 -8.44 -16.54
N ASP A 117 11.78 -8.78 -17.04
CA ASP A 117 11.41 -10.20 -17.25
C ASP A 117 12.05 -10.77 -18.49
#